data_f266e07aedb1f558c07cbdd1778b9d96
#
_entry.id   f266e07aedb1f558c07cbdd1778b9d96
#
_cell.length_a   1.000
_cell.length_b   1.000
_cell.length_c   1.000
_cell.angle_alpha   90.00
_cell.angle_beta   90.00
_cell.angle_gamma   90.00
#
_symmetry.space_group_name_H-M   'P 1'
#
loop_
_entity.id
_entity.type
_entity.pdbx_description
1 polymer ?
#
loop_
_entity_poly.entity_id
_entity_poly.type
_entity_poly.pdbx_seq_one_letter_code
_entity_poly.pdbx_strand_id
1 'polypeptide(L)'
;MTAAGITTRELNRALLARQGLLEPIDDSVPGILARVGAVQAQSWPAVPVALWTRSARLGPDDFLDAARDGELLLATLLRGTLHMVPASQYPDYAAVTRLTGAADWRRRTKGPAPLVDRLFEELREHTAEQARVPEDVCAFIEAFLERHPDAVTDEEIAFQRQYKWRPFRSTPAFVRTPPDGVWGAKAPEALRAAPPAEPDEAAALERVVRAHLRAFGPAAPDDVATWIGHRTPPVRDVLAAMDDLVAFGQGKRVLYDLPDAPRPDGDTPAPPKLLPAFDSTLLAYHTNHRERILPDAHKGVVYARSNLQIKPSFLVDGLVAGTWAIEVKRRVATVTLRPSEQLAAKDRTSLEDEAERLARFAQPEAKDHAVVMET
;
A
#
# COMPACT_ATOMS: atom_id res chain seq x y z
N MET A 1 20.85 28.14 -6.44
CA MET A 1 19.79 28.74 -5.58
C MET A 1 19.76 27.96 -4.29
N THR A 2 19.84 28.61 -3.12
CA THR A 2 19.66 27.96 -1.82
C THR A 2 18.19 27.54 -1.73
N ALA A 3 17.94 26.24 -1.56
CA ALA A 3 16.58 25.71 -1.37
C ALA A 3 15.96 26.35 -0.11
N ALA A 4 14.69 26.75 -0.17
CA ALA A 4 13.97 27.26 0.99
C ALA A 4 13.92 26.20 2.08
N GLY A 5 14.07 26.60 3.36
CA GLY A 5 13.96 25.67 4.48
C GLY A 5 12.53 25.19 4.65
N ILE A 6 12.35 23.93 5.08
CA ILE A 6 11.05 23.37 5.46
C ILE A 6 11.18 22.60 6.78
N THR A 7 10.26 22.84 7.70
CA THR A 7 10.24 22.20 9.02
C THR A 7 9.59 20.81 8.98
N THR A 8 9.88 19.98 9.96
CA THR A 8 9.21 18.65 10.10
C THR A 8 7.71 18.81 10.27
N ARG A 9 7.24 19.88 10.91
CA ARG A 9 5.81 20.13 11.11
C ARG A 9 5.10 20.55 9.81
N GLU A 10 5.73 21.37 8.98
CA GLU A 10 5.23 21.68 7.63
C GLU A 10 5.21 20.44 6.73
N LEU A 11 6.24 19.57 6.82
CA LEU A 11 6.25 18.28 6.11
C LEU A 11 5.13 17.35 6.57
N ASN A 12 4.80 17.34 7.87
CA ASN A 12 3.64 16.62 8.38
C ASN A 12 2.36 17.16 7.77
N ARG A 13 2.12 18.48 7.80
CA ARG A 13 0.91 19.09 7.25
C ARG A 13 0.76 18.88 5.75
N ALA A 14 1.86 18.96 4.99
CA ALA A 14 1.89 18.64 3.57
C ALA A 14 1.46 17.19 3.30
N LEU A 15 1.98 16.24 4.08
CA LEU A 15 1.58 14.82 4.00
C LEU A 15 0.08 14.65 4.29
N LEU A 16 -0.41 15.21 5.39
CA LEU A 16 -1.82 15.05 5.80
C LEU A 16 -2.79 15.67 4.78
N ALA A 17 -2.47 16.84 4.23
CA ALA A 17 -3.30 17.51 3.22
C ALA A 17 -3.43 16.67 1.94
N ARG A 18 -2.34 16.08 1.47
CA ARG A 18 -2.31 15.23 0.26
C ARG A 18 -3.05 13.92 0.45
N GLN A 19 -2.98 13.40 1.66
CA GLN A 19 -3.58 12.14 2.04
C GLN A 19 -5.07 12.26 2.46
N GLY A 20 -5.67 13.45 2.39
CA GLY A 20 -7.06 13.63 2.83
C GLY A 20 -7.26 13.49 4.33
N LEU A 21 -6.19 13.65 5.12
CA LEU A 21 -6.22 13.49 6.58
C LEU A 21 -6.41 14.82 7.33
N LEU A 22 -6.24 15.97 6.66
CA LEU A 22 -6.70 17.28 7.15
C LEU A 22 -8.14 17.52 6.73
N GLU A 23 -8.39 17.47 5.43
CA GLU A 23 -9.71 17.61 4.81
C GLU A 23 -9.98 16.37 3.95
N PRO A 24 -11.13 15.71 4.15
CA PRO A 24 -11.46 14.52 3.38
C PRO A 24 -11.55 14.79 1.87
N ILE A 25 -11.15 13.81 1.08
CA ILE A 25 -11.20 13.86 -0.39
C ILE A 25 -12.63 13.57 -0.84
N ASP A 26 -13.18 14.43 -1.67
CA ASP A 26 -14.48 14.26 -2.32
C ASP A 26 -14.24 13.84 -3.79
N ASP A 27 -14.06 12.53 -4.01
CA ASP A 27 -13.80 11.95 -5.33
C ASP A 27 -14.35 10.50 -5.36
N SER A 28 -14.31 9.88 -6.53
CA SER A 28 -14.55 8.45 -6.73
C SER A 28 -13.48 7.59 -6.03
N VAL A 29 -13.76 6.34 -5.77
CA VAL A 29 -12.79 5.40 -5.15
C VAL A 29 -11.48 5.33 -5.94
N PRO A 30 -11.48 5.15 -7.28
CA PRO A 30 -10.26 5.23 -8.09
C PRO A 30 -9.55 6.59 -8.01
N GLY A 31 -10.30 7.69 -7.95
CA GLY A 31 -9.76 9.04 -7.82
C GLY A 31 -9.06 9.25 -6.48
N ILE A 32 -9.67 8.82 -5.36
CA ILE A 32 -9.03 8.84 -4.05
C ILE A 32 -7.72 8.02 -4.10
N LEU A 33 -7.79 6.79 -4.62
CA LEU A 33 -6.62 5.91 -4.69
C LEU A 33 -5.51 6.48 -5.57
N ALA A 34 -5.86 7.12 -6.69
CA ALA A 34 -4.89 7.79 -7.57
C ALA A 34 -4.17 8.96 -6.88
N ARG A 35 -4.86 9.65 -5.97
CA ARG A 35 -4.33 10.77 -5.20
C ARG A 35 -3.44 10.32 -4.04
N VAL A 36 -3.86 9.31 -3.27
CA VAL A 36 -3.16 8.87 -2.05
C VAL A 36 -2.02 7.88 -2.32
N GLY A 37 -1.91 7.38 -3.57
CA GLY A 37 -0.90 6.41 -3.98
C GLY A 37 -1.31 4.96 -3.73
N ALA A 38 -0.47 4.02 -4.14
CA ALA A 38 -0.73 2.60 -3.98
C ALA A 38 -0.95 2.22 -2.50
N VAL A 39 -2.07 1.57 -2.19
CA VAL A 39 -2.41 1.12 -0.84
C VAL A 39 -1.95 -0.32 -0.65
N GLN A 40 -1.14 -0.57 0.38
CA GLN A 40 -0.67 -1.92 0.69
C GLN A 40 -1.81 -2.79 1.23
N ALA A 41 -2.05 -3.92 0.59
CA ALA A 41 -3.19 -4.81 0.82
C ALA A 41 -2.79 -6.13 1.51
N GLN A 42 -1.78 -6.11 2.37
CA GLN A 42 -1.34 -7.30 3.14
C GLN A 42 -2.39 -7.73 4.18
N SER A 43 -3.23 -6.81 4.61
CA SER A 43 -4.43 -7.05 5.39
C SER A 43 -5.62 -6.57 4.58
N TRP A 44 -6.47 -7.48 4.10
CA TRP A 44 -7.60 -7.13 3.25
C TRP A 44 -8.57 -6.15 3.92
N PRO A 45 -8.98 -6.34 5.20
CA PRO A 45 -9.86 -5.38 5.88
C PRO A 45 -9.25 -3.97 6.05
N ALA A 46 -7.94 -3.83 5.91
CA ALA A 46 -7.26 -2.54 6.02
C ALA A 46 -7.50 -1.64 4.79
N VAL A 47 -7.73 -2.23 3.60
CA VAL A 47 -7.87 -1.47 2.35
C VAL A 47 -9.09 -0.53 2.36
N PRO A 48 -10.33 -1.01 2.60
CA PRO A 48 -11.48 -0.11 2.69
C PRO A 48 -11.33 0.92 3.82
N VAL A 49 -10.72 0.58 4.95
CA VAL A 49 -10.45 1.53 6.04
C VAL A 49 -9.45 2.61 5.61
N ALA A 50 -8.42 2.25 4.83
CA ALA A 50 -7.46 3.23 4.29
C ALA A 50 -8.14 4.27 3.40
N LEU A 51 -9.12 3.87 2.61
CA LEU A 51 -9.90 4.77 1.74
C LEU A 51 -10.91 5.57 2.55
N TRP A 52 -11.62 4.93 3.47
CA TRP A 52 -12.63 5.55 4.31
C TRP A 52 -12.06 6.71 5.16
N THR A 53 -10.93 6.52 5.83
CA THR A 53 -10.32 7.56 6.68
C THR A 53 -9.91 8.81 5.89
N ARG A 54 -9.83 8.70 4.56
CA ARG A 54 -9.42 9.76 3.62
C ARG A 54 -10.59 10.36 2.83
N SER A 55 -11.73 9.68 2.81
CA SER A 55 -12.88 10.04 1.99
C SER A 55 -13.90 10.87 2.75
N ALA A 56 -14.56 11.78 2.03
CA ALA A 56 -15.71 12.50 2.54
C ALA A 56 -17.00 11.64 2.59
N ARG A 57 -17.14 10.66 1.68
CA ARG A 57 -18.43 10.01 1.42
C ARG A 57 -18.38 8.50 1.15
N LEU A 58 -17.26 7.83 1.41
CA LEU A 58 -17.14 6.40 1.10
C LEU A 58 -18.13 5.57 1.92
N GLY A 59 -19.05 4.91 1.22
CA GLY A 59 -19.93 3.89 1.77
C GLY A 59 -19.24 2.51 1.86
N PRO A 60 -19.84 1.58 2.62
CA PRO A 60 -19.27 0.24 2.79
C PRO A 60 -19.10 -0.54 1.47
N ASP A 61 -19.99 -0.35 0.51
CA ASP A 61 -20.04 -1.08 -0.75
C ASP A 61 -19.25 -0.42 -1.88
N ASP A 62 -19.02 0.89 -1.84
CA ASP A 62 -18.38 1.66 -2.92
C ASP A 62 -17.01 1.09 -3.33
N PHE A 63 -16.22 0.63 -2.36
CA PHE A 63 -14.95 -0.01 -2.63
C PHE A 63 -15.10 -1.35 -3.36
N LEU A 64 -16.07 -2.17 -2.94
CA LEU A 64 -16.34 -3.48 -3.53
C LEU A 64 -16.92 -3.34 -4.93
N ASP A 65 -17.73 -2.33 -5.16
CA ASP A 65 -18.30 -2.03 -6.48
C ASP A 65 -17.21 -1.60 -7.45
N ALA A 66 -16.35 -0.65 -7.08
CA ALA A 66 -15.21 -0.23 -7.89
C ALA A 66 -14.23 -1.41 -8.21
N ALA A 67 -14.04 -2.32 -7.26
CA ALA A 67 -13.23 -3.52 -7.49
C ALA A 67 -13.93 -4.53 -8.43
N ARG A 68 -15.25 -4.70 -8.32
CA ARG A 68 -16.08 -5.53 -9.20
C ARG A 68 -16.09 -5.02 -10.63
N ASP A 69 -16.18 -3.69 -10.79
CA ASP A 69 -16.22 -3.03 -12.09
C ASP A 69 -14.83 -2.99 -12.78
N GLY A 70 -13.79 -3.48 -12.10
CA GLY A 70 -12.43 -3.56 -12.62
C GLY A 70 -11.69 -2.21 -12.63
N GLU A 71 -12.22 -1.21 -11.94
CA GLU A 71 -11.57 0.10 -11.77
C GLU A 71 -10.37 0.05 -10.84
N LEU A 72 -10.32 -0.97 -9.98
CA LEU A 72 -9.23 -1.24 -9.05
C LEU A 72 -8.58 -2.59 -9.34
N LEU A 73 -7.26 -2.66 -9.26
CA LEU A 73 -6.51 -3.90 -9.43
C LEU A 73 -5.67 -4.20 -8.18
N LEU A 74 -5.78 -5.45 -7.73
CA LEU A 74 -4.98 -6.00 -6.64
C LEU A 74 -3.87 -6.89 -7.19
N ALA A 75 -2.62 -6.52 -6.98
CA ALA A 75 -1.47 -7.25 -7.51
C ALA A 75 -0.25 -7.18 -6.59
N THR A 76 0.72 -8.07 -6.83
CA THR A 76 2.04 -7.95 -6.22
C THR A 76 2.83 -6.88 -6.97
N LEU A 77 3.04 -5.76 -6.31
CA LEU A 77 3.70 -4.57 -6.86
C LEU A 77 4.88 -4.14 -5.99
N LEU A 78 4.97 -2.86 -5.67
CA LEU A 78 6.09 -2.24 -4.96
C LEU A 78 6.62 -3.10 -3.80
N ARG A 79 7.93 -3.23 -3.70
CA ARG A 79 8.63 -4.04 -2.67
C ARG A 79 8.23 -5.54 -2.68
N GLY A 80 7.57 -6.03 -3.73
CA GLY A 80 7.10 -7.41 -3.81
C GLY A 80 5.94 -7.72 -2.84
N THR A 81 5.14 -6.72 -2.45
CA THR A 81 3.98 -6.88 -1.58
C THR A 81 2.67 -6.60 -2.33
N LEU A 82 1.54 -7.10 -1.80
CA LEU A 82 0.23 -6.84 -2.39
C LEU A 82 -0.14 -5.36 -2.25
N HIS A 83 -0.58 -4.77 -3.36
CA HIS A 83 -1.08 -3.40 -3.41
C HIS A 83 -2.38 -3.33 -4.21
N MET A 84 -3.28 -2.47 -3.75
CA MET A 84 -4.43 -2.00 -4.52
C MET A 84 -4.04 -0.71 -5.22
N VAL A 85 -4.32 -0.63 -6.51
CA VAL A 85 -4.06 0.54 -7.36
C VAL A 85 -5.22 0.78 -8.32
N PRO A 86 -5.43 2.01 -8.82
CA PRO A 86 -6.35 2.23 -9.93
C PRO A 86 -5.90 1.44 -11.16
N ALA A 87 -6.84 0.87 -11.89
CA ALA A 87 -6.56 0.12 -13.12
C ALA A 87 -5.76 0.95 -14.14
N SER A 88 -6.04 2.26 -14.23
CA SER A 88 -5.34 3.20 -15.11
C SER A 88 -3.85 3.41 -14.77
N GLN A 89 -3.46 3.22 -13.50
CA GLN A 89 -2.07 3.37 -13.05
C GLN A 89 -1.33 2.03 -12.92
N TYR A 90 -2.05 0.92 -13.00
CA TYR A 90 -1.47 -0.42 -12.88
C TYR A 90 -0.29 -0.68 -13.82
N PRO A 91 -0.33 -0.29 -15.11
CA PRO A 91 0.79 -0.53 -16.05
C PRO A 91 2.11 0.03 -15.55
N ASP A 92 2.10 1.24 -15.00
CA ASP A 92 3.30 1.92 -14.49
C ASP A 92 3.86 1.24 -13.25
N TYR A 93 2.99 0.91 -12.28
CA TYR A 93 3.39 0.18 -11.09
C TYR A 93 3.93 -1.22 -11.43
N ALA A 94 3.33 -1.91 -12.40
CA ALA A 94 3.77 -3.21 -12.86
C ALA A 94 5.16 -3.13 -13.53
N ALA A 95 5.39 -2.15 -14.41
CA ALA A 95 6.68 -1.91 -15.05
C ALA A 95 7.77 -1.59 -14.02
N VAL A 96 7.52 -0.68 -13.09
CA VAL A 96 8.46 -0.34 -12.03
C VAL A 96 8.75 -1.55 -11.12
N THR A 97 7.76 -2.39 -10.84
CA THR A 97 7.97 -3.62 -10.06
C THR A 97 8.90 -4.59 -10.79
N ARG A 98 8.77 -4.76 -12.12
CA ARG A 98 9.70 -5.55 -12.93
C ARG A 98 11.10 -4.95 -12.91
N LEU A 99 11.22 -3.65 -13.11
CA LEU A 99 12.48 -2.92 -13.11
C LEU A 99 13.26 -3.07 -11.79
N THR A 100 12.58 -3.06 -10.65
CA THR A 100 13.21 -3.27 -9.34
C THR A 100 13.65 -4.71 -9.09
N GLY A 101 13.08 -5.67 -9.82
CA GLY A 101 13.28 -7.10 -9.61
C GLY A 101 12.76 -7.60 -8.26
N ALA A 102 11.95 -6.82 -7.54
CA ALA A 102 11.42 -7.21 -6.24
C ALA A 102 10.50 -8.43 -6.31
N ALA A 103 9.84 -8.62 -7.46
CA ALA A 103 8.96 -9.75 -7.76
C ALA A 103 9.48 -10.55 -8.98
N ASP A 104 10.77 -10.58 -9.19
CA ASP A 104 11.39 -11.32 -10.29
C ASP A 104 11.57 -12.79 -9.89
N TRP A 105 10.70 -13.62 -10.41
CA TRP A 105 10.72 -15.07 -10.20
C TRP A 105 11.96 -15.74 -10.79
N ARG A 106 12.57 -15.18 -11.86
CA ARG A 106 13.81 -15.71 -12.49
C ARG A 106 14.99 -15.69 -11.54
N ARG A 107 15.03 -14.76 -10.60
CA ARG A 107 16.08 -14.70 -9.57
C ARG A 107 15.92 -15.79 -8.50
N ARG A 108 14.76 -16.42 -8.45
CA ARG A 108 14.40 -17.45 -7.47
C ARG A 108 14.44 -18.86 -8.05
N THR A 109 14.66 -18.98 -9.36
CA THR A 109 14.76 -20.27 -10.04
C THR A 109 16.17 -20.46 -10.53
N LYS A 110 16.67 -21.68 -10.43
CA LYS A 110 18.01 -22.09 -10.89
C LYS A 110 17.95 -22.93 -12.16
N GLY A 111 16.76 -23.13 -12.71
CA GLY A 111 16.53 -23.93 -13.89
C GLY A 111 16.90 -23.21 -15.19
N PRO A 112 16.88 -23.93 -16.34
CA PRO A 112 17.08 -23.33 -17.66
C PRO A 112 16.08 -22.22 -17.92
N ALA A 113 16.54 -20.99 -18.16
CA ALA A 113 15.70 -19.82 -18.34
C ALA A 113 14.60 -20.00 -19.40
N PRO A 114 14.85 -20.60 -20.62
CA PRO A 114 13.80 -20.76 -21.62
C PRO A 114 12.63 -21.63 -21.18
N LEU A 115 12.87 -22.69 -20.39
CA LEU A 115 11.80 -23.57 -19.89
C LEU A 115 11.01 -22.89 -18.79
N VAL A 116 11.67 -22.12 -17.93
CA VAL A 116 11.00 -21.35 -16.88
C VAL A 116 10.19 -20.20 -17.48
N ASP A 117 10.70 -19.53 -18.52
CA ASP A 117 9.97 -18.52 -19.28
C ASP A 117 8.71 -19.12 -19.92
N ARG A 118 8.83 -20.31 -20.53
CA ARG A 118 7.69 -21.04 -21.10
C ARG A 118 6.64 -21.43 -20.06
N LEU A 119 7.06 -21.95 -18.89
CA LEU A 119 6.14 -22.22 -17.79
C LEU A 119 5.32 -20.98 -17.44
N PHE A 120 6.00 -19.83 -17.40
CA PHE A 120 5.36 -18.59 -17.01
C PHE A 120 4.36 -18.09 -18.06
N GLU A 121 4.68 -18.21 -19.35
CA GLU A 121 3.73 -17.88 -20.44
C GLU A 121 2.53 -18.81 -20.46
N GLU A 122 2.73 -20.13 -20.38
CA GLU A 122 1.64 -21.10 -20.32
C GLU A 122 0.76 -20.86 -19.07
N LEU A 123 1.33 -20.47 -17.94
CA LEU A 123 0.57 -20.11 -16.73
C LEU A 123 -0.25 -18.83 -16.94
N ARG A 124 0.29 -17.83 -17.64
CA ARG A 124 -0.45 -16.62 -17.99
C ARG A 124 -1.65 -16.96 -18.88
N GLU A 125 -1.46 -17.77 -19.92
CA GLU A 125 -2.54 -18.22 -20.80
C GLU A 125 -3.60 -18.98 -20.00
N HIS A 126 -3.21 -19.92 -19.14
CA HIS A 126 -4.10 -20.68 -18.28
C HIS A 126 -4.94 -19.80 -17.33
N THR A 127 -4.38 -18.71 -16.86
CA THR A 127 -5.07 -17.76 -15.96
C THR A 127 -5.80 -16.63 -16.70
N ALA A 128 -5.58 -16.46 -18.01
CA ALA A 128 -6.28 -15.48 -18.84
C ALA A 128 -7.71 -15.91 -19.15
N GLU A 129 -7.95 -17.22 -19.37
CA GLU A 129 -9.25 -17.78 -19.68
C GLU A 129 -10.23 -17.59 -18.52
N GLN A 130 -9.79 -17.91 -17.29
CA GLN A 130 -10.56 -17.70 -16.06
C GLN A 130 -9.64 -17.54 -14.85
N ALA A 131 -10.18 -16.96 -13.78
CA ALA A 131 -9.48 -16.88 -12.50
C ALA A 131 -9.23 -18.29 -11.92
N ARG A 132 -7.99 -18.54 -11.46
CA ARG A 132 -7.58 -19.85 -10.91
C ARG A 132 -7.22 -19.72 -9.44
N VAL A 133 -7.77 -20.60 -8.62
CA VAL A 133 -7.41 -20.69 -7.20
C VAL A 133 -5.97 -21.19 -7.03
N PRO A 134 -5.33 -20.91 -5.87
CA PRO A 134 -3.95 -21.33 -5.65
C PRO A 134 -3.67 -22.82 -5.90
N GLU A 135 -4.62 -23.69 -5.59
CA GLU A 135 -4.54 -25.12 -5.79
C GLU A 135 -4.45 -25.50 -7.28
N ASP A 136 -5.26 -24.87 -8.13
CA ASP A 136 -5.24 -25.08 -9.58
C ASP A 136 -3.91 -24.61 -10.18
N VAL A 137 -3.41 -23.46 -9.72
CA VAL A 137 -2.11 -22.93 -10.16
C VAL A 137 -0.98 -23.88 -9.76
N CYS A 138 -1.01 -24.41 -8.54
CA CYS A 138 -0.02 -25.40 -8.10
C CYS A 138 -0.09 -26.68 -8.97
N ALA A 139 -1.28 -27.21 -9.21
CA ALA A 139 -1.48 -28.39 -10.05
C ALA A 139 -0.97 -28.16 -11.48
N PHE A 140 -1.23 -26.99 -12.06
CA PHE A 140 -0.73 -26.61 -13.38
C PHE A 140 0.81 -26.61 -13.44
N ILE A 141 1.46 -25.98 -12.44
CA ILE A 141 2.93 -25.92 -12.36
C ILE A 141 3.51 -27.33 -12.22
N GLU A 142 2.97 -28.17 -11.35
CA GLU A 142 3.43 -29.54 -11.14
C GLU A 142 3.29 -30.37 -12.42
N ALA A 143 2.16 -30.28 -13.12
CA ALA A 143 1.95 -30.96 -14.41
C ALA A 143 2.90 -30.47 -15.52
N PHE A 144 3.30 -29.21 -15.50
CA PHE A 144 4.33 -28.69 -16.40
C PHE A 144 5.69 -29.33 -16.09
N LEU A 145 6.07 -29.40 -14.81
CA LEU A 145 7.36 -29.96 -14.39
C LEU A 145 7.45 -31.46 -14.64
N GLU A 146 6.36 -32.21 -14.56
CA GLU A 146 6.31 -33.63 -14.97
C GLU A 146 6.68 -33.81 -16.45
N ARG A 147 6.25 -32.88 -17.30
CA ARG A 147 6.58 -32.87 -18.74
C ARG A 147 7.97 -32.31 -19.05
N HIS A 148 8.53 -31.53 -18.13
CA HIS A 148 9.80 -30.81 -18.28
C HIS A 148 10.64 -30.90 -17.00
N PRO A 149 11.17 -32.10 -16.66
CA PRO A 149 11.83 -32.33 -15.37
C PRO A 149 13.10 -31.46 -15.19
N ASP A 150 13.71 -30.99 -16.28
CA ASP A 150 14.91 -30.16 -16.24
C ASP A 150 14.59 -28.64 -16.13
N ALA A 151 13.32 -28.25 -16.05
CA ALA A 151 12.94 -26.83 -16.03
C ALA A 151 13.39 -26.11 -14.75
N VAL A 152 13.35 -26.81 -13.61
CA VAL A 152 13.69 -26.29 -12.29
C VAL A 152 14.42 -27.39 -11.50
N THR A 153 15.43 -27.02 -10.70
CA THR A 153 16.18 -28.00 -9.90
C THR A 153 15.30 -28.62 -8.80
N ASP A 154 15.61 -29.85 -8.38
CA ASP A 154 14.87 -30.55 -7.30
C ASP A 154 14.89 -29.75 -6.00
N GLU A 155 16.01 -29.06 -5.69
CA GLU A 155 16.12 -28.20 -4.51
C GLU A 155 15.11 -27.04 -4.57
N GLU A 156 15.01 -26.39 -5.75
CA GLU A 156 14.06 -25.29 -5.93
C GLU A 156 12.61 -25.78 -5.95
N ILE A 157 12.34 -26.93 -6.55
CA ILE A 157 11.01 -27.57 -6.51
C ILE A 157 10.60 -27.82 -5.05
N ALA A 158 11.48 -28.40 -4.25
CA ALA A 158 11.20 -28.67 -2.83
C ALA A 158 10.93 -27.36 -2.06
N PHE A 159 11.73 -26.30 -2.31
CA PHE A 159 11.53 -24.99 -1.73
C PHE A 159 10.18 -24.36 -2.16
N GLN A 160 9.86 -24.38 -3.44
CA GLN A 160 8.62 -23.80 -3.96
C GLN A 160 7.38 -24.54 -3.42
N ARG A 161 7.42 -25.87 -3.34
CA ARG A 161 6.36 -26.71 -2.77
C ARG A 161 6.10 -26.38 -1.31
N GLN A 162 7.13 -26.13 -0.51
CA GLN A 162 7.00 -25.71 0.90
C GLN A 162 6.13 -24.44 1.03
N TYR A 163 6.24 -23.53 0.06
CA TYR A 163 5.48 -22.27 0.01
C TYR A 163 4.29 -22.31 -0.97
N LYS A 164 3.84 -23.51 -1.40
CA LYS A 164 2.74 -23.68 -2.36
C LYS A 164 2.92 -22.80 -3.60
N TRP A 165 4.12 -22.77 -4.16
CA TRP A 165 4.49 -21.98 -5.34
C TRP A 165 4.23 -20.46 -5.19
N ARG A 166 4.09 -19.96 -3.98
CA ARG A 166 3.82 -18.53 -3.74
C ARG A 166 4.83 -17.59 -4.39
N PRO A 167 6.16 -17.85 -4.38
CA PRO A 167 7.12 -17.00 -5.08
C PRO A 167 6.82 -16.84 -6.57
N PHE A 168 6.42 -17.91 -7.26
CA PHE A 168 6.01 -17.86 -8.67
C PHE A 168 4.75 -17.04 -8.90
N ARG A 169 3.79 -17.10 -7.96
CA ARG A 169 2.53 -16.40 -8.03
C ARG A 169 2.60 -14.93 -7.61
N SER A 170 3.72 -14.52 -7.01
CA SER A 170 3.91 -13.16 -6.47
C SER A 170 4.64 -12.27 -7.47
N THR A 171 4.01 -11.97 -8.58
CA THR A 171 4.54 -11.15 -9.67
C THR A 171 3.48 -10.18 -10.20
N PRO A 172 3.88 -9.09 -10.86
CA PRO A 172 2.92 -8.17 -11.49
C PRO A 172 2.26 -8.74 -12.76
N ALA A 173 2.58 -9.97 -13.19
CA ALA A 173 1.90 -10.56 -14.33
C ALA A 173 0.49 -11.07 -14.00
N PHE A 174 0.13 -11.09 -12.71
CA PHE A 174 -1.16 -11.55 -12.23
C PHE A 174 -1.82 -10.53 -11.32
N VAL A 175 -3.13 -10.37 -11.49
CA VAL A 175 -4.02 -9.70 -10.54
C VAL A 175 -4.74 -10.73 -9.68
N ARG A 176 -5.11 -10.34 -8.47
CA ARG A 176 -5.91 -11.18 -7.59
C ARG A 176 -7.37 -10.79 -7.68
N THR A 177 -8.21 -11.80 -7.74
CA THR A 177 -9.67 -11.65 -7.83
C THR A 177 -10.35 -12.74 -7.01
N PRO A 178 -11.60 -12.56 -6.58
CA PRO A 178 -12.39 -13.67 -6.02
C PRO A 178 -12.58 -14.77 -7.07
N PRO A 179 -12.52 -16.06 -6.69
CA PRO A 179 -12.66 -17.17 -7.64
C PRO A 179 -14.04 -17.22 -8.30
N ASP A 180 -15.07 -16.74 -7.60
CA ASP A 180 -16.46 -16.67 -8.03
C ASP A 180 -16.86 -15.28 -8.57
N GLY A 181 -15.92 -14.34 -8.62
CA GLY A 181 -16.18 -12.94 -9.01
C GLY A 181 -16.90 -12.12 -7.95
N VAL A 182 -17.22 -12.69 -6.77
CA VAL A 182 -17.95 -11.99 -5.70
C VAL A 182 -16.98 -11.33 -4.73
N TRP A 183 -16.84 -10.03 -4.85
CA TRP A 183 -16.05 -9.22 -3.92
C TRP A 183 -16.78 -9.07 -2.58
N GLY A 184 -16.03 -9.16 -1.48
CA GLY A 184 -16.59 -9.10 -0.13
C GLY A 184 -15.53 -9.05 0.96
N ALA A 185 -15.91 -9.46 2.17
CA ALA A 185 -15.01 -9.42 3.34
C ALA A 185 -13.82 -10.40 3.23
N LYS A 186 -13.94 -11.45 2.40
CA LYS A 186 -12.87 -12.43 2.21
C LYS A 186 -11.84 -11.90 1.20
N ALA A 187 -10.56 -12.02 1.55
CA ALA A 187 -9.47 -11.62 0.68
C ALA A 187 -9.50 -12.41 -0.65
N PRO A 188 -9.36 -11.74 -1.81
CA PRO A 188 -9.32 -12.42 -3.10
C PRO A 188 -8.00 -13.19 -3.26
N GLU A 189 -8.09 -14.49 -3.57
CA GLU A 189 -6.93 -15.38 -3.67
C GLU A 189 -6.66 -15.91 -5.06
N ALA A 190 -7.70 -15.97 -5.92
CA ALA A 190 -7.54 -16.47 -7.26
C ALA A 190 -6.66 -15.54 -8.10
N LEU A 191 -5.91 -16.12 -9.02
CA LEU A 191 -5.05 -15.40 -9.96
C LEU A 191 -5.74 -15.32 -11.31
N ARG A 192 -5.69 -14.15 -11.90
CA ARG A 192 -6.02 -13.89 -13.30
C ARG A 192 -4.84 -13.22 -13.98
N ALA A 193 -4.57 -13.53 -15.23
CA ALA A 193 -3.56 -12.82 -16.00
C ALA A 193 -3.87 -11.32 -15.97
N ALA A 194 -2.85 -10.52 -15.68
CA ALA A 194 -3.01 -9.08 -15.66
C ALA A 194 -3.30 -8.54 -17.07
N PRO A 195 -4.01 -7.40 -17.18
CA PRO A 195 -4.16 -6.74 -18.47
C PRO A 195 -2.81 -6.52 -19.15
N PRO A 196 -2.70 -6.75 -20.46
CA PRO A 196 -1.46 -6.52 -21.18
C PRO A 196 -1.12 -5.04 -21.15
N ALA A 197 0.09 -4.71 -20.71
CA ALA A 197 0.60 -3.35 -20.70
C ALA A 197 2.13 -3.40 -20.66
N GLU A 198 2.74 -2.77 -21.64
CA GLU A 198 4.19 -2.64 -21.76
C GLU A 198 4.55 -1.16 -21.93
N PRO A 199 4.42 -0.36 -20.86
CA PRO A 199 4.85 1.01 -20.91
C PRO A 199 6.37 1.08 -20.99
N ASP A 200 6.90 2.15 -21.60
CA ASP A 200 8.31 2.47 -21.48
C ASP A 200 8.71 2.55 -20.00
N GLU A 201 9.73 1.77 -19.59
CA GLU A 201 10.11 1.61 -18.19
C GLU A 201 10.63 2.91 -17.56
N ALA A 202 11.33 3.75 -18.34
CA ALA A 202 11.86 5.02 -17.85
C ALA A 202 10.71 6.02 -17.60
N ALA A 203 9.79 6.10 -18.54
CA ALA A 203 8.59 6.92 -18.40
C ALA A 203 7.67 6.41 -17.27
N ALA A 204 7.55 5.09 -17.11
CA ALA A 204 6.81 4.50 -16.00
C ALA A 204 7.44 4.85 -14.64
N LEU A 205 8.77 4.78 -14.54
CA LEU A 205 9.49 5.17 -13.32
C LEU A 205 9.24 6.65 -12.99
N GLU A 206 9.31 7.55 -13.96
CA GLU A 206 9.01 8.97 -13.77
C GLU A 206 7.57 9.17 -13.25
N ARG A 207 6.57 8.52 -13.88
CA ARG A 207 5.17 8.64 -13.45
C ARG A 207 4.96 8.11 -12.03
N VAL A 208 5.62 7.02 -11.63
CA VAL A 208 5.54 6.48 -10.26
C VAL A 208 6.27 7.40 -9.26
N VAL A 209 7.39 8.01 -9.63
CA VAL A 209 8.06 9.05 -8.82
C VAL A 209 7.13 10.26 -8.62
N ARG A 210 6.48 10.75 -9.68
CA ARG A 210 5.47 11.81 -9.59
C ARG A 210 4.28 11.43 -8.72
N ALA A 211 3.81 10.18 -8.81
CA ALA A 211 2.74 9.67 -7.95
C ALA A 211 3.16 9.68 -6.48
N HIS A 212 4.40 9.29 -6.18
CA HIS A 212 4.94 9.40 -4.81
C HIS A 212 4.97 10.86 -4.33
N LEU A 213 5.51 11.78 -5.12
CA LEU A 213 5.56 13.20 -4.75
C LEU A 213 4.16 13.80 -4.55
N ARG A 214 3.19 13.42 -5.40
CA ARG A 214 1.79 13.85 -5.26
C ARG A 214 1.18 13.37 -3.93
N ALA A 215 1.44 12.13 -3.54
CA ALA A 215 0.84 11.50 -2.38
C ALA A 215 1.59 11.81 -1.07
N PHE A 216 2.92 11.95 -1.13
CA PHE A 216 3.79 11.93 0.05
C PHE A 216 4.87 13.03 0.07
N GLY A 217 4.96 13.86 -0.97
CA GLY A 217 5.98 14.92 -1.01
C GLY A 217 5.76 16.02 0.05
N PRO A 218 6.77 16.86 0.27
CA PRO A 218 8.14 16.83 -0.27
C PRO A 218 8.92 15.60 0.20
N ALA A 219 9.76 15.03 -0.68
CA ALA A 219 10.50 13.81 -0.38
C ALA A 219 11.91 13.82 -0.98
N ALA A 220 12.84 13.12 -0.34
CA ALA A 220 14.18 12.93 -0.85
C ALA A 220 14.26 11.66 -1.74
N PRO A 221 15.31 11.53 -2.56
CA PRO A 221 15.46 10.37 -3.44
C PRO A 221 15.46 9.02 -2.70
N ASP A 222 15.98 8.96 -1.48
CA ASP A 222 16.01 7.76 -0.64
C ASP A 222 14.62 7.41 -0.05
N ASP A 223 13.77 8.41 0.19
CA ASP A 223 12.39 8.19 0.59
C ASP A 223 11.61 7.52 -0.55
N VAL A 224 11.66 8.10 -1.74
CA VAL A 224 11.00 7.57 -2.94
C VAL A 224 11.52 6.19 -3.28
N ALA A 225 12.83 5.99 -3.27
CA ALA A 225 13.47 4.70 -3.55
C ALA A 225 13.02 3.62 -2.55
N THR A 226 12.92 3.96 -1.26
CA THR A 226 12.43 3.04 -0.21
C THR A 226 10.97 2.63 -0.47
N TRP A 227 10.11 3.57 -0.83
CA TRP A 227 8.70 3.28 -1.12
C TRP A 227 8.53 2.40 -2.35
N ILE A 228 9.27 2.68 -3.42
CA ILE A 228 9.25 1.89 -4.66
C ILE A 228 9.86 0.49 -4.41
N GLY A 229 10.86 0.39 -3.54
CA GLY A 229 11.70 -0.80 -3.37
C GLY A 229 12.85 -0.85 -4.37
N HIS A 230 13.35 0.31 -4.80
CA HIS A 230 14.44 0.44 -5.75
C HIS A 230 15.71 0.97 -5.08
N ARG A 231 16.84 0.93 -5.81
CA ARG A 231 18.07 1.62 -5.41
C ARG A 231 17.91 3.13 -5.56
N THR A 232 18.56 3.90 -4.70
CA THR A 232 18.47 5.38 -4.73
C THR A 232 19.03 6.04 -6.01
N PRO A 233 20.15 5.56 -6.64
CA PRO A 233 20.72 6.26 -7.80
C PRO A 233 19.75 6.44 -8.98
N PRO A 234 19.05 5.42 -9.51
CA PRO A 234 18.10 5.62 -10.60
C PRO A 234 16.97 6.61 -10.26
N VAL A 235 16.48 6.60 -9.01
CA VAL A 235 15.45 7.54 -8.57
C VAL A 235 16.00 8.97 -8.51
N ARG A 236 17.25 9.14 -8.08
CA ARG A 236 17.92 10.46 -8.08
C ARG A 236 18.07 10.99 -9.49
N ASP A 237 18.46 10.14 -10.44
CA ASP A 237 18.65 10.53 -11.83
C ASP A 237 17.33 10.97 -12.47
N VAL A 238 16.23 10.27 -12.19
CA VAL A 238 14.87 10.69 -12.60
C VAL A 238 14.50 12.04 -12.00
N LEU A 239 14.65 12.21 -10.67
CA LEU A 239 14.32 13.48 -10.01
C LEU A 239 15.16 14.65 -10.54
N ALA A 240 16.43 14.41 -10.88
CA ALA A 240 17.31 15.42 -11.46
C ALA A 240 16.98 15.79 -12.91
N ALA A 241 16.33 14.89 -13.65
CA ALA A 241 15.87 15.12 -15.02
C ALA A 241 14.51 15.85 -15.10
N MET A 242 13.77 15.91 -13.99
CA MET A 242 12.47 16.60 -13.90
C MET A 242 12.70 18.09 -13.59
N ASP A 243 12.63 18.94 -14.61
CA ASP A 243 12.92 20.38 -14.54
C ASP A 243 11.80 21.23 -13.92
N ASP A 244 10.60 20.66 -13.78
CA ASP A 244 9.42 21.30 -13.20
C ASP A 244 9.33 21.19 -11.66
N LEU A 245 10.24 20.44 -11.00
CA LEU A 245 10.18 20.25 -9.57
C LEU A 245 10.71 21.47 -8.77
N VAL A 246 10.12 21.70 -7.60
CA VAL A 246 10.64 22.62 -6.60
C VAL A 246 11.46 21.87 -5.54
N ALA A 247 12.45 22.54 -4.92
CA ALA A 247 13.33 21.92 -3.94
C ALA A 247 13.29 22.64 -2.60
N PHE A 248 13.32 21.88 -1.52
CA PHE A 248 13.38 22.36 -0.14
C PHE A 248 14.57 21.78 0.60
N GLY A 249 15.13 22.55 1.54
CA GLY A 249 16.21 22.11 2.43
C GLY A 249 15.66 21.64 3.78
N GLN A 250 16.04 20.43 4.21
CA GLN A 250 15.83 19.93 5.57
C GLN A 250 17.17 19.47 6.15
N GLY A 251 17.83 20.33 6.91
CA GLY A 251 19.20 20.09 7.36
C GLY A 251 20.16 19.90 6.18
N LYS A 252 20.76 18.71 6.06
CA LYS A 252 21.65 18.36 4.94
C LYS A 252 20.93 17.72 3.75
N ARG A 253 19.62 17.47 3.86
CA ARG A 253 18.82 16.80 2.82
C ARG A 253 18.20 17.83 1.89
N VAL A 254 18.09 17.46 0.61
CA VAL A 254 17.28 18.15 -0.40
C VAL A 254 16.05 17.31 -0.64
N LEU A 255 14.89 17.94 -0.50
CA LEU A 255 13.58 17.34 -0.74
C LEU A 255 13.01 17.93 -2.03
N TYR A 256 12.46 17.11 -2.89
CA TYR A 256 11.82 17.49 -4.13
C TYR A 256 10.30 17.45 -3.98
N ASP A 257 9.62 18.31 -4.72
CA ASP A 257 8.17 18.39 -4.69
C ASP A 257 7.59 18.91 -6.01
N LEU A 258 6.31 18.62 -6.22
CA LEU A 258 5.54 19.22 -7.32
C LEU A 258 5.23 20.70 -6.99
N PRO A 259 5.29 21.61 -7.97
CA PRO A 259 5.16 23.06 -7.71
C PRO A 259 3.84 23.44 -7.03
N ASP A 260 2.72 22.89 -7.52
CA ASP A 260 1.37 23.25 -7.07
C ASP A 260 0.82 22.33 -5.96
N ALA A 261 1.64 21.44 -5.40
CA ALA A 261 1.18 20.53 -4.36
C ALA A 261 0.93 21.26 -3.02
N PRO A 262 -0.09 20.87 -2.25
CA PRO A 262 -0.45 21.58 -1.01
C PRO A 262 0.65 21.46 0.04
N ARG A 263 0.99 22.60 0.63
CA ARG A 263 1.97 22.76 1.74
C ARG A 263 1.39 23.74 2.77
N PRO A 264 0.41 23.32 3.59
CA PRO A 264 -0.15 24.16 4.64
C PRO A 264 0.89 24.51 5.70
N ASP A 265 0.66 25.62 6.42
CA ASP A 265 1.47 26.01 7.55
C ASP A 265 1.52 24.92 8.62
N GLY A 266 2.65 24.84 9.34
CA GLY A 266 2.85 23.86 10.39
C GLY A 266 1.81 23.96 11.53
N ASP A 267 1.22 25.11 11.74
CA ASP A 267 0.19 25.35 12.77
C ASP A 267 -1.24 25.03 12.32
N THR A 268 -1.44 24.62 11.07
CA THR A 268 -2.74 24.15 10.58
C THR A 268 -3.26 23.04 11.50
N PRO A 269 -4.48 23.13 12.06
CA PRO A 269 -5.05 22.11 12.91
C PRO A 269 -5.20 20.77 12.19
N ALA A 270 -4.89 19.67 12.86
CA ALA A 270 -5.05 18.34 12.33
C ALA A 270 -6.00 17.52 13.22
N PRO A 271 -7.15 17.06 12.68
CA PRO A 271 -8.10 16.26 13.45
C PRO A 271 -7.51 14.86 13.76
N PRO A 272 -7.95 14.21 14.85
CA PRO A 272 -7.64 12.81 15.08
C PRO A 272 -8.10 11.92 13.92
N LYS A 273 -7.28 10.92 13.56
CA LYS A 273 -7.56 9.98 12.48
C LYS A 273 -7.15 8.57 12.85
N LEU A 274 -7.92 7.57 12.42
CA LEU A 274 -7.56 6.17 12.56
C LEU A 274 -6.95 5.65 11.27
N LEU A 275 -5.70 5.20 11.34
CA LEU A 275 -4.98 4.60 10.24
C LEU A 275 -5.04 3.07 10.34
N PRO A 276 -5.32 2.36 9.23
CA PRO A 276 -5.36 0.90 9.24
C PRO A 276 -3.96 0.27 9.39
N ALA A 277 -3.94 -1.06 9.48
CA ALA A 277 -2.69 -1.80 9.37
C ALA A 277 -2.02 -1.55 8.00
N PHE A 278 -0.69 -1.45 7.97
CA PHE A 278 0.10 -1.18 6.78
C PHE A 278 -0.25 0.13 6.06
N ASP A 279 -0.72 1.14 6.78
CA ASP A 279 -1.03 2.43 6.18
C ASP A 279 0.18 3.01 5.44
N SER A 280 -0.08 3.49 4.21
CA SER A 280 0.98 3.96 3.31
C SER A 280 1.76 5.15 3.85
N THR A 281 1.17 6.01 4.69
CA THR A 281 1.86 7.15 5.32
C THR A 281 3.00 6.71 6.24
N LEU A 282 2.88 5.54 6.86
CA LEU A 282 3.91 4.95 7.73
C LEU A 282 5.01 4.23 6.94
N LEU A 283 4.82 4.01 5.62
CA LEU A 283 5.72 3.27 4.75
C LEU A 283 6.37 4.12 3.65
N ALA A 284 5.89 5.35 3.46
CA ALA A 284 6.24 6.20 2.33
C ALA A 284 7.67 6.75 2.35
N TYR A 285 8.39 6.62 3.47
CA TYR A 285 9.70 7.24 3.67
C TYR A 285 10.75 6.24 4.12
N HIS A 286 12.00 6.59 3.92
CA HIS A 286 13.12 5.87 4.52
C HIS A 286 12.95 5.77 6.05
N THR A 287 13.36 4.66 6.63
CA THR A 287 13.12 4.34 8.07
C THR A 287 13.62 5.40 9.05
N ASN A 288 14.67 6.13 8.67
CA ASN A 288 15.25 7.20 9.47
C ASN A 288 14.54 8.57 9.30
N HIS A 289 13.51 8.67 8.43
CA HIS A 289 12.88 9.94 8.05
C HIS A 289 11.35 9.91 8.23
N ARG A 290 10.87 9.05 9.14
CA ARG A 290 9.43 8.89 9.44
C ARG A 290 8.95 9.77 10.58
N GLU A 291 9.83 10.56 11.19
CA GLU A 291 9.53 11.44 12.33
C GLU A 291 8.44 12.47 12.00
N ARG A 292 8.24 12.79 10.71
CA ARG A 292 7.14 13.68 10.30
C ARG A 292 5.73 13.13 10.60
N ILE A 293 5.58 11.83 10.84
CA ILE A 293 4.30 11.22 11.19
C ILE A 293 4.41 10.26 12.38
N LEU A 294 5.56 9.61 12.56
CA LEU A 294 5.79 8.61 13.59
C LEU A 294 6.96 9.03 14.49
N PRO A 295 6.68 9.54 15.69
CA PRO A 295 7.71 9.83 16.68
C PRO A 295 8.55 8.60 17.01
N ASP A 296 9.86 8.79 17.22
CA ASP A 296 10.80 7.70 17.51
C ASP A 296 10.39 6.87 18.74
N ALA A 297 9.85 7.53 19.77
CA ALA A 297 9.34 6.88 20.98
C ALA A 297 8.21 5.88 20.69
N HIS A 298 7.43 6.07 19.63
CA HIS A 298 6.27 5.23 19.30
C HIS A 298 6.58 4.16 18.25
N LYS A 299 7.78 4.15 17.64
CA LYS A 299 8.18 3.15 16.62
C LYS A 299 8.00 1.71 17.10
N GLY A 300 8.39 1.42 18.35
CA GLY A 300 8.27 0.07 18.93
C GLY A 300 6.84 -0.39 19.19
N VAL A 301 5.90 0.55 19.31
CA VAL A 301 4.47 0.24 19.52
C VAL A 301 3.82 -0.13 18.19
N VAL A 302 4.17 0.56 17.11
CA VAL A 302 3.57 0.41 15.76
C VAL A 302 4.21 -0.75 14.99
N TYR A 303 5.56 -0.84 14.99
CA TYR A 303 6.28 -1.89 14.25
C TYR A 303 6.53 -3.11 15.12
N ALA A 304 5.85 -4.21 14.82
CA ALA A 304 6.14 -5.50 15.43
C ALA A 304 7.38 -6.13 14.80
N ARG A 305 8.52 -6.14 15.51
CA ARG A 305 9.81 -6.62 15.00
C ARG A 305 9.81 -8.12 14.64
N SER A 306 8.96 -8.92 15.31
CA SER A 306 8.96 -10.38 15.15
C SER A 306 8.33 -10.85 13.82
N ASN A 307 7.43 -10.08 13.20
CA ASN A 307 6.67 -10.52 12.04
C ASN A 307 6.48 -9.43 10.96
N LEU A 308 7.22 -8.33 11.05
CA LEU A 308 7.16 -7.19 10.13
C LEU A 308 5.74 -6.58 10.00
N GLN A 309 4.89 -6.77 11.00
CA GLN A 309 3.54 -6.21 11.03
C GLN A 309 3.60 -4.72 11.39
N ILE A 310 2.77 -3.94 10.71
CA ILE A 310 2.48 -2.55 11.06
C ILE A 310 1.06 -2.51 11.60
N LYS A 311 0.96 -2.20 12.88
CA LYS A 311 -0.33 -2.20 13.57
C LYS A 311 -1.21 -1.04 13.12
N PRO A 312 -2.53 -1.20 13.16
CA PRO A 312 -3.45 -0.08 13.08
C PRO A 312 -3.08 0.95 14.15
N SER A 313 -3.01 2.22 13.77
CA SER A 313 -2.60 3.30 14.65
C SER A 313 -3.55 4.49 14.53
N PHE A 314 -3.48 5.43 15.47
CA PHE A 314 -4.26 6.66 15.36
C PHE A 314 -3.36 7.88 15.50
N LEU A 315 -3.80 8.96 14.89
CA LEU A 315 -3.13 10.26 14.90
C LEU A 315 -3.84 11.21 15.85
N VAL A 316 -3.03 11.97 16.59
CA VAL A 316 -3.44 13.18 17.31
C VAL A 316 -2.52 14.30 16.89
N ASP A 317 -3.07 15.45 16.50
CA ASP A 317 -2.34 16.56 15.90
C ASP A 317 -1.38 16.10 14.76
N GLY A 318 -1.82 15.10 13.99
CA GLY A 318 -1.10 14.59 12.82
C GLY A 318 0.05 13.61 13.13
N LEU A 319 0.33 13.30 14.38
CA LEU A 319 1.37 12.35 14.78
C LEU A 319 0.76 11.09 15.39
N VAL A 320 1.41 9.95 15.17
CA VAL A 320 1.00 8.69 15.79
C VAL A 320 1.08 8.83 17.30
N ALA A 321 -0.08 8.63 17.96
CA ALA A 321 -0.26 8.74 19.40
C ALA A 321 -0.71 7.44 20.07
N GLY A 322 -0.89 6.37 19.31
CA GLY A 322 -1.27 5.07 19.84
C GLY A 322 -1.71 4.09 18.76
N THR A 323 -2.24 2.96 19.20
CA THR A 323 -2.75 1.89 18.34
C THR A 323 -4.22 1.60 18.62
N TRP A 324 -4.88 0.95 17.67
CA TRP A 324 -6.26 0.52 17.84
C TRP A 324 -6.47 -0.90 17.33
N ALA A 325 -7.57 -1.51 17.73
CA ALA A 325 -8.03 -2.79 17.22
C ALA A 325 -9.56 -2.79 17.16
N ILE A 326 -10.14 -3.59 16.29
CA ILE A 326 -11.58 -3.83 16.23
C ILE A 326 -11.86 -5.32 16.40
N GLU A 327 -12.83 -5.66 17.20
CA GLU A 327 -13.26 -7.04 17.45
C GLU A 327 -14.78 -7.12 17.48
N VAL A 328 -15.34 -8.20 16.91
CA VAL A 328 -16.77 -8.46 16.98
C VAL A 328 -17.03 -9.65 17.91
N LYS A 329 -17.71 -9.40 19.02
CA LYS A 329 -18.16 -10.44 19.97
C LYS A 329 -19.65 -10.29 20.22
N ARG A 330 -20.39 -11.39 20.11
CA ARG A 330 -21.85 -11.43 20.35
C ARG A 330 -22.62 -10.34 19.57
N ARG A 331 -22.17 -10.08 18.33
CA ARG A 331 -22.71 -9.04 17.42
C ARG A 331 -22.50 -7.60 17.90
N VAL A 332 -21.59 -7.36 18.83
CA VAL A 332 -21.12 -6.03 19.22
C VAL A 332 -19.74 -5.82 18.58
N ALA A 333 -19.59 -4.78 17.78
CA ALA A 333 -18.30 -4.37 17.25
C ALA A 333 -17.65 -3.38 18.24
N THR A 334 -16.51 -3.74 18.79
CA THR A 334 -15.79 -2.90 19.77
C THR A 334 -14.46 -2.43 19.18
N VAL A 335 -14.30 -1.11 19.08
CA VAL A 335 -13.00 -0.50 18.79
C VAL A 335 -12.30 -0.21 20.10
N THR A 336 -11.11 -0.80 20.28
CA THR A 336 -10.26 -0.57 21.43
C THR A 336 -9.12 0.36 21.05
N LEU A 337 -9.04 1.51 21.71
CA LEU A 337 -7.99 2.53 21.54
C LEU A 337 -6.94 2.34 22.64
N ARG A 338 -5.66 2.33 22.27
CA ARG A 338 -4.50 2.18 23.16
C ARG A 338 -3.57 3.36 22.99
N PRO A 339 -3.77 4.46 23.74
CA PRO A 339 -2.87 5.58 23.73
C PRO A 339 -1.47 5.22 24.21
N SER A 340 -0.44 5.79 23.58
CA SER A 340 0.95 5.67 24.04
C SER A 340 1.26 6.62 25.20
N GLU A 341 0.46 7.69 25.33
CA GLU A 341 0.57 8.73 26.35
C GLU A 341 -0.81 9.23 26.75
N GLN A 342 -0.91 9.96 27.84
CA GLN A 342 -2.18 10.57 28.26
C GLN A 342 -2.65 11.62 27.24
N LEU A 343 -3.85 11.47 26.74
CA LEU A 343 -4.47 12.38 25.79
C LEU A 343 -5.19 13.53 26.49
N ALA A 344 -5.17 14.73 25.90
CA ALA A 344 -6.03 15.82 26.32
C ALA A 344 -7.51 15.44 26.15
N ALA A 345 -8.39 15.95 27.03
CA ALA A 345 -9.82 15.60 27.03
C ALA A 345 -10.50 15.84 25.67
N LYS A 346 -10.17 16.94 25.00
CA LYS A 346 -10.69 17.29 23.66
C LYS A 346 -10.29 16.24 22.61
N ASP A 347 -9.01 15.85 22.59
CA ASP A 347 -8.51 14.87 21.60
C ASP A 347 -9.10 13.49 21.86
N ARG A 348 -9.27 13.12 23.13
CA ARG A 348 -9.92 11.89 23.54
C ARG A 348 -11.36 11.81 23.01
N THR A 349 -12.18 12.82 23.24
CA THR A 349 -13.57 12.86 22.76
C THR A 349 -13.62 12.77 21.24
N SER A 350 -12.82 13.56 20.53
CA SER A 350 -12.80 13.55 19.07
C SER A 350 -12.32 12.21 18.49
N LEU A 351 -11.40 11.52 19.18
CA LEU A 351 -10.91 10.21 18.78
C LEU A 351 -11.95 9.11 19.03
N GLU A 352 -12.71 9.21 20.15
CA GLU A 352 -13.82 8.30 20.46
C GLU A 352 -14.93 8.41 19.41
N ASP A 353 -15.28 9.64 18.99
CA ASP A 353 -16.26 9.90 17.92
C ASP A 353 -15.81 9.31 16.57
N GLU A 354 -14.54 9.50 16.21
CA GLU A 354 -13.96 8.92 14.98
C GLU A 354 -13.95 7.39 15.03
N ALA A 355 -13.63 6.81 16.18
CA ALA A 355 -13.62 5.36 16.38
C ALA A 355 -15.02 4.74 16.29
N GLU A 356 -16.06 5.42 16.79
CA GLU A 356 -17.43 4.97 16.63
C GLU A 356 -17.88 4.98 15.15
N ARG A 357 -17.54 6.04 14.40
CA ARG A 357 -17.80 6.11 12.98
C ARG A 357 -17.08 4.98 12.21
N LEU A 358 -15.82 4.71 12.56
CA LEU A 358 -15.06 3.59 11.98
C LEU A 358 -15.74 2.25 12.29
N ALA A 359 -16.19 2.03 13.53
CA ALA A 359 -16.84 0.78 13.90
C ALA A 359 -18.09 0.52 13.05
N ARG A 360 -18.91 1.55 12.81
CA ARG A 360 -20.11 1.47 11.95
C ARG A 360 -19.76 1.18 10.49
N PHE A 361 -18.72 1.80 9.97
CA PHE A 361 -18.25 1.56 8.61
C PHE A 361 -17.66 0.15 8.44
N ALA A 362 -16.76 -0.24 9.33
CA ALA A 362 -16.01 -1.50 9.19
C ALA A 362 -16.85 -2.75 9.53
N GLN A 363 -17.91 -2.60 10.34
CA GLN A 363 -18.78 -3.68 10.81
C GLN A 363 -20.26 -3.30 10.75
N PRO A 364 -20.80 -2.99 9.55
CA PRO A 364 -22.18 -2.51 9.41
C PRO A 364 -23.22 -3.53 9.86
N GLU A 365 -22.91 -4.84 9.80
CA GLU A 365 -23.80 -5.93 10.22
C GLU A 365 -23.81 -6.16 11.75
N ALA A 366 -22.98 -5.45 12.50
CA ALA A 366 -23.00 -5.56 13.95
C ALA A 366 -24.31 -4.96 14.50
N LYS A 367 -24.86 -5.59 15.56
CA LYS A 367 -26.07 -5.11 16.21
C LYS A 367 -25.81 -3.81 17.00
N ASP A 368 -24.60 -3.68 17.53
CA ASP A 368 -24.19 -2.57 18.36
C ASP A 368 -22.71 -2.23 18.14
N HIS A 369 -22.33 -0.99 18.43
CA HIS A 369 -20.98 -0.48 18.24
C HIS A 369 -20.51 0.19 19.53
N ALA A 370 -19.32 -0.18 19.99
CA ALA A 370 -18.73 0.34 21.22
C ALA A 370 -17.30 0.82 20.98
N VAL A 371 -16.90 1.81 21.78
CA VAL A 371 -15.51 2.29 21.84
C VAL A 371 -15.01 2.11 23.27
N VAL A 372 -13.82 1.57 23.41
CA VAL A 372 -13.11 1.41 24.69
C VAL A 372 -11.75 2.06 24.58
N MET A 373 -11.41 2.94 25.49
CA MET A 373 -10.07 3.50 25.63
C MET A 373 -9.37 2.84 26.81
N GLU A 374 -8.31 2.10 26.52
CA GLU A 374 -7.43 1.54 27.56
C GLU A 374 -6.59 2.68 28.17
N THR A 375 -6.31 2.61 29.47
CA THR A 375 -5.51 3.61 30.21
C THR A 375 -4.06 3.15 30.35
#